data_d4ae4ee6d9f3c1c1fe54cfb6c249a6c1
#
_entry.id   d4ae4ee6d9f3c1c1fe54cfb6c249a6c1
#
_cell.length_a   1.000
_cell.length_b   1.000
_cell.length_c   1.000
_cell.angle_alpha   90.00
_cell.angle_beta   90.00
_cell.angle_gamma   90.00
#
_symmetry.space_group_name_H-M   'P 1'
#
loop_
_entity.id
_entity.type
_entity.pdbx_description
1 polymer ?
#
loop_
_entity_poly.entity_id
_entity_poly.type
_entity_poly.pdbx_seq_one_letter_code
_entity_poly.pdbx_strand_id
1 'polypeptide(L)'
;DLPFGISTCWTSANADTVATEENMDWMIGEGALFCWYFHFMPVGRNATPELMPTPEQREHMYHFIREMREKKPLFTLDFQNDGEFVGGCIAGGRRYLHINAAGDVEPCVFIHYSNANIHDVSLLDALRSPLFMKYYENMPFNDNYLKPCPMLENPDVLPKLVAESGAMSTDLIEKESPEQLREKTQ
;
A
#
# COMPACT_ATOMS: atom_id res chain seq x y z
N ASP A 1 -14.62 -24.24 11.90
CA ASP A 1 -13.33 -23.61 11.77
C ASP A 1 -13.48 -22.29 11.02
N LEU A 2 -12.77 -21.25 11.45
CA LEU A 2 -12.85 -19.92 10.83
C LEU A 2 -11.86 -19.87 9.66
N PRO A 3 -12.26 -19.49 8.43
CA PRO A 3 -11.32 -19.25 7.35
C PRO A 3 -10.40 -18.07 7.71
N PHE A 4 -9.09 -18.23 7.44
CA PHE A 4 -8.09 -17.20 7.73
C PHE A 4 -7.04 -17.08 6.62
N GLY A 5 -6.31 -15.99 6.64
CA GLY A 5 -5.14 -15.76 5.81
C GLY A 5 -4.02 -15.09 6.59
N ILE A 6 -2.88 -14.93 5.95
CA ILE A 6 -1.67 -14.35 6.53
C ILE A 6 -1.37 -13.03 5.81
N SER A 7 -1.03 -12.01 6.58
CA SER A 7 -0.50 -10.75 6.06
C SER A 7 0.99 -10.69 6.35
N THR A 8 1.79 -10.54 5.32
CA THR A 8 3.25 -10.54 5.41
C THR A 8 3.80 -9.19 4.98
N CYS A 9 4.39 -8.46 5.93
CA CYS A 9 5.23 -7.32 5.59
C CYS A 9 6.64 -7.81 5.29
N TRP A 10 7.13 -7.56 4.07
CA TRP A 10 8.47 -7.97 3.69
C TRP A 10 9.38 -6.76 3.45
N THR A 11 10.65 -6.95 3.80
CA THR A 11 11.68 -5.92 3.90
C THR A 11 12.94 -6.37 3.18
N SER A 12 13.91 -5.48 3.02
CA SER A 12 15.25 -5.86 2.54
C SER A 12 15.93 -6.94 3.40
N ALA A 13 15.58 -7.02 4.68
CA ALA A 13 16.19 -7.96 5.63
C ALA A 13 15.57 -9.37 5.64
N ASN A 14 14.30 -9.52 5.21
CA ASN A 14 13.60 -10.81 5.26
C ASN A 14 13.14 -11.34 3.88
N ALA A 15 13.42 -10.62 2.81
CA ALA A 15 12.98 -11.00 1.45
C ALA A 15 13.34 -12.44 1.09
N ASP A 16 14.59 -12.86 1.37
CA ASP A 16 15.09 -14.19 1.05
C ASP A 16 14.41 -15.32 1.86
N THR A 17 13.84 -14.99 3.01
CA THR A 17 13.06 -15.94 3.83
C THR A 17 11.61 -15.98 3.39
N VAL A 18 11.04 -14.81 3.10
CA VAL A 18 9.62 -14.68 2.73
C VAL A 18 9.35 -15.24 1.34
N ALA A 19 10.25 -14.99 0.38
CA ALA A 19 10.15 -15.45 -1.00
C ALA A 19 10.71 -16.88 -1.17
N THR A 20 10.21 -17.83 -0.38
CA THR A 20 10.59 -19.23 -0.48
C THR A 20 9.37 -20.14 -0.58
N GLU A 21 9.54 -21.24 -1.30
CA GLU A 21 8.50 -22.27 -1.40
C GLU A 21 8.21 -22.91 -0.04
N GLU A 22 9.23 -23.07 0.80
CA GLU A 22 9.10 -23.60 2.16
C GLU A 22 8.21 -22.74 3.05
N ASN A 23 8.39 -21.40 2.99
CA ASN A 23 7.53 -20.48 3.73
C ASN A 23 6.07 -20.55 3.26
N MET A 24 5.85 -20.69 1.96
CA MET A 24 4.51 -20.85 1.41
C MET A 24 3.86 -22.19 1.80
N ASP A 25 4.62 -23.26 1.76
CA ASP A 25 4.17 -24.60 2.19
C ASP A 25 3.84 -24.62 3.69
N TRP A 26 4.61 -23.90 4.49
CA TRP A 26 4.28 -23.71 5.91
C TRP A 26 2.92 -23.00 6.07
N MET A 27 2.67 -21.90 5.38
CA MET A 27 1.36 -21.19 5.44
C MET A 27 0.19 -22.10 5.04
N ILE A 28 0.38 -22.91 3.99
CA ILE A 28 -0.63 -23.87 3.54
C ILE A 28 -0.84 -24.96 4.61
N GLY A 29 0.24 -25.46 5.21
CA GLY A 29 0.20 -26.47 6.27
C GLY A 29 -0.55 -26.01 7.51
N GLU A 30 -0.48 -24.72 7.84
CA GLU A 30 -1.25 -24.09 8.92
C GLU A 30 -2.73 -23.89 8.55
N GLY A 31 -3.11 -24.13 7.30
CA GLY A 31 -4.49 -24.00 6.81
C GLY A 31 -4.86 -22.60 6.33
N ALA A 32 -3.89 -21.74 6.05
CA ALA A 32 -4.15 -20.42 5.47
C ALA A 32 -4.73 -20.58 4.06
N LEU A 33 -5.77 -19.80 3.74
CA LEU A 33 -6.43 -19.77 2.44
C LEU A 33 -5.84 -18.70 1.51
N PHE A 34 -5.26 -17.66 2.07
CA PHE A 34 -4.62 -16.59 1.31
C PHE A 34 -3.43 -16.01 2.06
N CYS A 35 -2.52 -15.37 1.32
CA CYS A 35 -1.47 -14.52 1.86
C CYS A 35 -1.45 -13.18 1.15
N TRP A 36 -1.35 -12.12 1.93
CA TRP A 36 -1.24 -10.76 1.44
C TRP A 36 0.16 -10.22 1.71
N TYR A 37 0.93 -9.99 0.66
CA TYR A 37 2.29 -9.48 0.73
C TYR A 37 2.30 -7.95 0.59
N PHE A 38 2.96 -7.28 1.53
CA PHE A 38 3.18 -5.85 1.52
C PHE A 38 4.67 -5.55 1.55
N HIS A 39 5.13 -4.67 0.69
CA HIS A 39 6.43 -4.04 0.86
C HIS A 39 6.45 -3.23 2.16
N PHE A 40 7.59 -3.22 2.84
CA PHE A 40 7.79 -2.25 3.90
C PHE A 40 7.73 -0.84 3.33
N MET A 41 6.94 0.01 3.98
CA MET A 41 6.76 1.41 3.65
C MET A 41 7.35 2.25 4.78
N PRO A 42 8.28 3.20 4.50
CA PRO A 42 8.97 3.97 5.53
C PRO A 42 8.11 5.13 6.05
N VAL A 43 6.89 4.83 6.53
CA VAL A 43 5.95 5.80 7.11
C VAL A 43 5.90 5.68 8.62
N GLY A 44 5.63 6.80 9.29
CA GLY A 44 5.52 6.86 10.74
C GLY A 44 6.86 7.06 11.45
N ARG A 45 6.75 7.13 12.78
CA ARG A 45 7.88 7.47 13.65
C ARG A 45 8.98 6.41 13.60
N ASN A 46 10.22 6.86 13.46
CA ASN A 46 11.41 6.00 13.42
C ASN A 46 11.38 4.94 12.30
N ALA A 47 10.59 5.16 11.26
CA ALA A 47 10.66 4.29 10.09
C ALA A 47 12.05 4.34 9.45
N THR A 48 12.59 3.16 9.14
CA THR A 48 13.96 2.96 8.68
C THR A 48 13.97 2.71 7.17
N PRO A 49 14.30 3.70 6.31
CA PRO A 49 14.27 3.53 4.85
C PRO A 49 15.12 2.36 4.33
N GLU A 50 16.18 2.00 5.03
CA GLU A 50 17.06 0.88 4.70
C GLU A 50 16.36 -0.49 4.72
N LEU A 51 15.17 -0.56 5.32
CA LEU A 51 14.33 -1.75 5.28
C LEU A 51 13.47 -1.85 4.03
N MET A 52 13.45 -0.82 3.17
CA MET A 52 12.78 -0.93 1.88
C MET A 52 13.44 -2.02 1.02
N PRO A 53 12.64 -2.88 0.37
CA PRO A 53 13.18 -3.85 -0.57
C PRO A 53 13.95 -3.20 -1.70
N THR A 54 15.08 -3.83 -2.11
CA THR A 54 15.81 -3.38 -3.29
C THR A 54 15.03 -3.69 -4.58
N PRO A 55 15.37 -3.02 -5.70
CA PRO A 55 14.76 -3.34 -7.00
C PRO A 55 14.90 -4.82 -7.38
N GLU A 56 16.06 -5.43 -7.11
CA GLU A 56 16.34 -6.85 -7.41
C GLU A 56 15.46 -7.78 -6.55
N GLN A 57 15.31 -7.47 -5.26
CA GLN A 57 14.44 -8.22 -4.37
C GLN A 57 12.97 -8.09 -4.80
N ARG A 58 12.58 -6.91 -5.26
CA ARG A 58 11.23 -6.67 -5.76
C ARG A 58 10.95 -7.44 -7.06
N GLU A 59 11.91 -7.48 -7.98
CA GLU A 59 11.85 -8.28 -9.21
C GLU A 59 11.77 -9.78 -8.88
N HIS A 60 12.59 -10.24 -7.95
CA HIS A 60 12.55 -11.63 -7.49
C HIS A 60 11.17 -11.99 -6.91
N MET A 61 10.62 -11.17 -6.00
CA MET A 61 9.30 -11.39 -5.40
C MET A 61 8.20 -11.40 -6.47
N TYR A 62 8.27 -10.48 -7.44
CA TYR A 62 7.34 -10.41 -8.57
C TYR A 62 7.27 -11.74 -9.34
N HIS A 63 8.41 -12.34 -9.69
CA HIS A 63 8.46 -13.61 -10.41
C HIS A 63 8.07 -14.76 -9.51
N PHE A 64 8.57 -14.80 -8.28
CA PHE A 64 8.26 -15.84 -7.30
C PHE A 64 6.75 -15.98 -7.06
N ILE A 65 6.06 -14.89 -6.77
CA ILE A 65 4.62 -14.95 -6.48
C ILE A 65 3.82 -15.44 -7.70
N ARG A 66 4.18 -15.03 -8.91
CA ARG A 66 3.52 -15.50 -10.15
C ARG A 66 3.72 -16.98 -10.38
N GLU A 67 4.94 -17.46 -10.18
CA GLU A 67 5.25 -18.88 -10.28
C GLU A 67 4.49 -19.71 -9.23
N MET A 68 4.44 -19.23 -7.99
CA MET A 68 3.74 -19.93 -6.90
C MET A 68 2.23 -19.95 -7.08
N ARG A 69 1.63 -18.93 -7.68
CA ARG A 69 0.20 -18.93 -8.03
C ARG A 69 -0.19 -20.09 -8.96
N GLU A 70 0.73 -20.54 -9.80
CA GLU A 70 0.50 -21.67 -10.68
C GLU A 70 0.71 -23.03 -10.00
N LYS A 71 1.53 -23.08 -8.94
CA LYS A 71 1.98 -24.31 -8.30
C LYS A 71 1.26 -24.63 -6.99
N LYS A 72 0.81 -23.63 -6.25
CA LYS A 72 0.35 -23.79 -4.86
C LYS A 72 -1.11 -23.38 -4.68
N PRO A 73 -1.87 -24.12 -3.86
CA PRO A 73 -3.27 -23.82 -3.58
C PRO A 73 -3.43 -22.71 -2.50
N LEU A 74 -2.67 -21.61 -2.63
CA LEU A 74 -2.74 -20.45 -1.75
C LEU A 74 -3.05 -19.22 -2.61
N PHE A 75 -4.16 -18.55 -2.31
CA PHE A 75 -4.48 -17.29 -2.99
C PHE A 75 -3.53 -16.19 -2.49
N THR A 76 -2.68 -15.69 -3.37
CA THR A 76 -1.70 -14.67 -3.02
C THR A 76 -2.04 -13.32 -3.63
N LEU A 77 -1.86 -12.26 -2.83
CA LEU A 77 -2.01 -10.87 -3.21
C LEU A 77 -0.64 -10.19 -3.02
N ASP A 78 -0.07 -9.65 -4.07
CA ASP A 78 1.17 -8.86 -4.01
C ASP A 78 0.82 -7.39 -4.20
N PHE A 79 0.59 -6.70 -3.08
CA PHE A 79 -0.09 -5.40 -3.05
C PHE A 79 0.51 -4.37 -4.02
N GLN A 80 1.83 -4.27 -4.07
CA GLN A 80 2.51 -3.30 -4.93
C GLN A 80 2.78 -3.84 -6.35
N ASN A 81 3.07 -5.15 -6.49
CA ASN A 81 3.44 -5.73 -7.79
C ASN A 81 2.23 -6.20 -8.62
N ASP A 82 1.03 -6.26 -8.04
CA ASP A 82 -0.19 -6.62 -8.77
C ASP A 82 -0.84 -5.46 -9.52
N GLY A 83 -0.16 -4.31 -9.61
CA GLY A 83 -0.66 -3.14 -10.34
C GLY A 83 -1.08 -3.41 -11.77
N GLU A 84 -0.43 -4.34 -12.47
CA GLU A 84 -0.77 -4.76 -13.83
C GLU A 84 -2.19 -5.36 -13.93
N PHE A 85 -2.61 -6.15 -12.93
CA PHE A 85 -3.93 -6.80 -12.91
C PHE A 85 -5.06 -5.85 -12.50
N VAL A 86 -4.72 -4.77 -11.81
CA VAL A 86 -5.71 -3.84 -11.26
C VAL A 86 -5.65 -2.44 -11.88
N GLY A 87 -4.74 -2.21 -12.84
CA GLY A 87 -4.57 -0.93 -13.52
C GLY A 87 -3.96 0.15 -12.64
N GLY A 88 -2.88 -0.19 -11.91
CA GLY A 88 -2.15 0.72 -11.04
C GLY A 88 -2.65 0.71 -9.58
N CYS A 89 -2.52 1.83 -8.88
CA CYS A 89 -2.91 1.95 -7.47
C CYS A 89 -4.41 1.71 -7.25
N ILE A 90 -4.78 0.96 -6.21
CA ILE A 90 -6.19 0.70 -5.83
C ILE A 90 -6.74 1.69 -4.80
N ALA A 91 -5.90 2.54 -4.23
CA ALA A 91 -6.22 3.48 -3.18
C ALA A 91 -7.13 4.65 -3.63
N GLY A 92 -7.39 5.58 -2.73
CA GLY A 92 -8.20 6.78 -3.00
C GLY A 92 -9.66 6.47 -3.34
N GLY A 93 -10.22 5.39 -2.78
CA GLY A 93 -11.61 5.01 -2.99
C GLY A 93 -11.88 4.28 -4.30
N ARG A 94 -10.88 4.06 -5.15
CA ARG A 94 -11.08 3.32 -6.42
C ARG A 94 -11.49 1.87 -6.18
N ARG A 95 -10.80 1.18 -5.28
CA ARG A 95 -11.10 -0.20 -4.82
C ARG A 95 -10.82 -0.38 -3.33
N TYR A 96 -10.17 0.59 -2.71
CA TYR A 96 -9.68 0.54 -1.34
C TYR A 96 -9.59 1.95 -0.76
N LEU A 97 -9.89 2.06 0.52
CA LEU A 97 -9.64 3.22 1.38
C LEU A 97 -9.31 2.73 2.79
N HIS A 98 -8.81 3.62 3.62
CA HIS A 98 -8.58 3.37 5.04
C HIS A 98 -9.42 4.34 5.88
N ILE A 99 -9.91 3.85 7.00
CA ILE A 99 -10.54 4.68 8.03
C ILE A 99 -9.74 4.46 9.30
N ASN A 100 -9.11 5.52 9.80
CA ASN A 100 -8.29 5.42 10.99
C ASN A 100 -9.15 5.40 12.27
N ALA A 101 -8.50 5.22 13.44
CA ALA A 101 -9.18 5.12 14.73
C ALA A 101 -9.92 6.41 15.15
N ALA A 102 -9.57 7.56 14.60
CA ALA A 102 -10.25 8.84 14.81
C ALA A 102 -11.45 9.05 13.86
N GLY A 103 -11.63 8.15 12.89
CA GLY A 103 -12.70 8.24 11.88
C GLY A 103 -12.30 9.00 10.62
N ASP A 104 -11.04 9.44 10.47
CA ASP A 104 -10.61 10.11 9.26
C ASP A 104 -10.55 9.14 8.09
N VAL A 105 -11.04 9.56 6.93
CA VAL A 105 -11.09 8.75 5.72
C VAL A 105 -9.86 9.07 4.87
N GLU A 106 -8.93 8.12 4.84
CA GLU A 106 -7.62 8.23 4.21
C GLU A 106 -7.58 7.45 2.89
N PRO A 107 -6.80 7.89 1.90
CA PRO A 107 -6.67 7.16 0.63
C PRO A 107 -6.13 5.73 0.81
N CYS A 108 -5.21 5.54 1.75
CA CYS A 108 -4.49 4.29 1.98
C CYS A 108 -3.97 4.25 3.42
N VAL A 109 -3.79 3.06 3.98
CA VAL A 109 -3.19 2.86 5.31
C VAL A 109 -1.78 3.44 5.46
N PHE A 110 -1.09 3.73 4.35
CA PHE A 110 0.24 4.33 4.33
C PHE A 110 0.24 5.84 4.09
N ILE A 111 -0.91 6.45 3.82
CA ILE A 111 -1.01 7.88 3.48
C ILE A 111 -1.98 8.54 4.44
N HIS A 112 -1.41 9.20 5.43
CA HIS A 112 -2.10 9.78 6.57
C HIS A 112 -2.52 11.24 6.29
N TYR A 113 -3.38 11.42 5.28
CA TYR A 113 -3.97 12.70 4.89
C TYR A 113 -5.46 12.53 4.61
N SER A 114 -6.27 13.49 5.06
CA SER A 114 -7.71 13.45 4.84
C SER A 114 -8.33 14.85 4.70
N ASN A 115 -9.49 14.89 4.04
CA ASN A 115 -10.43 16.01 4.06
C ASN A 115 -11.76 15.65 4.73
N ALA A 116 -11.96 14.41 5.16
CA ALA A 116 -13.25 13.91 5.60
C ALA A 116 -13.14 12.96 6.79
N ASN A 117 -14.12 13.05 7.69
CA ASN A 117 -14.24 12.16 8.82
C ASN A 117 -15.63 11.50 8.80
N ILE A 118 -15.73 10.19 9.07
CA ILE A 118 -17.00 9.44 9.03
C ILE A 118 -18.01 9.86 10.10
N HIS A 119 -17.56 10.60 11.12
CA HIS A 119 -18.46 11.15 12.14
C HIS A 119 -19.19 12.42 11.64
N ASP A 120 -18.64 13.08 10.62
CA ASP A 120 -19.15 14.36 10.12
C ASP A 120 -19.88 14.21 8.79
N VAL A 121 -19.48 13.24 7.95
CA VAL A 121 -20.04 13.05 6.61
C VAL A 121 -20.32 11.59 6.31
N SER A 122 -21.19 11.33 5.32
CA SER A 122 -21.42 9.95 4.84
C SER A 122 -20.17 9.40 4.13
N LEU A 123 -20.03 8.07 4.11
CA LEU A 123 -18.95 7.42 3.36
C LEU A 123 -18.95 7.82 1.87
N LEU A 124 -20.15 7.99 1.29
CA LEU A 124 -20.28 8.42 -0.11
C LEU A 124 -19.77 9.85 -0.33
N ASP A 125 -20.01 10.75 0.62
CA ASP A 125 -19.49 12.11 0.55
C ASP A 125 -17.97 12.13 0.80
N ALA A 126 -17.47 11.30 1.71
CA ALA A 126 -16.04 11.13 1.93
C ALA A 126 -15.30 10.65 0.67
N LEU A 127 -15.88 9.71 -0.10
CA LEU A 127 -15.36 9.25 -1.39
C LEU A 127 -15.32 10.36 -2.46
N ARG A 128 -16.04 11.48 -2.26
CA ARG A 128 -16.04 12.66 -3.12
C ARG A 128 -15.25 13.82 -2.53
N SER A 129 -14.52 13.57 -1.45
CA SER A 129 -13.67 14.60 -0.84
C SER A 129 -12.57 15.06 -1.80
N PRO A 130 -12.06 16.29 -1.64
CA PRO A 130 -11.08 16.86 -2.57
C PRO A 130 -9.87 15.95 -2.83
N LEU A 131 -9.29 15.33 -1.80
CA LEU A 131 -8.14 14.43 -1.98
C LEU A 131 -8.51 13.19 -2.80
N PHE A 132 -9.66 12.57 -2.52
CA PHE A 132 -10.12 11.39 -3.27
C PHE A 132 -10.43 11.74 -4.74
N MET A 133 -11.00 12.89 -4.99
CA MET A 133 -11.21 13.36 -6.37
C MET A 133 -9.89 13.62 -7.09
N LYS A 134 -8.85 14.14 -6.40
CA LYS A 134 -7.51 14.27 -6.97
C LYS A 134 -6.88 12.92 -7.29
N TYR A 135 -7.09 11.89 -6.47
CA TYR A 135 -6.71 10.52 -6.80
C TYR A 135 -7.40 10.05 -8.09
N TYR A 136 -8.71 10.21 -8.17
CA TYR A 136 -9.50 9.79 -9.33
C TYR A 136 -9.05 10.49 -10.63
N GLU A 137 -8.80 11.79 -10.59
CA GLU A 137 -8.41 12.61 -11.74
C GLU A 137 -6.99 12.32 -12.25
N ASN A 138 -6.09 11.84 -11.38
CA ASN A 138 -4.67 11.65 -11.70
C ASN A 138 -4.24 10.19 -11.85
N MET A 139 -5.12 9.22 -11.62
CA MET A 139 -4.80 7.80 -11.84
C MET A 139 -4.90 7.43 -13.33
N PRO A 140 -4.03 6.53 -13.80
CA PRO A 140 -2.89 5.95 -13.10
C PRO A 140 -1.78 6.99 -12.88
N PHE A 141 -1.07 6.92 -11.76
CA PHE A 141 0.02 7.87 -11.44
C PHE A 141 1.29 7.64 -12.27
N ASN A 142 1.35 6.51 -12.99
CA ASN A 142 2.45 6.13 -13.86
C ASN A 142 1.92 5.22 -14.97
N ASP A 143 2.47 5.35 -16.17
CA ASP A 143 2.16 4.46 -17.30
C ASP A 143 2.67 3.04 -17.06
N ASN A 144 3.71 2.89 -16.24
CA ASN A 144 4.16 1.60 -15.75
C ASN A 144 3.37 1.22 -14.48
N TYR A 145 2.43 0.29 -14.62
CA TYR A 145 1.58 -0.17 -13.51
C TYR A 145 2.33 -0.90 -12.39
N LEU A 146 3.60 -1.26 -12.58
CA LEU A 146 4.48 -1.73 -11.51
C LEU A 146 5.08 -0.58 -10.67
N LYS A 147 4.76 0.67 -11.01
CA LYS A 147 5.08 1.87 -10.23
C LYS A 147 3.78 2.58 -9.79
N PRO A 148 2.89 1.89 -9.04
CA PRO A 148 1.54 2.39 -8.80
C PRO A 148 1.44 3.46 -7.71
N CYS A 149 2.37 3.52 -6.76
CA CYS A 149 2.20 4.32 -5.54
C CYS A 149 2.55 5.79 -5.77
N PRO A 150 1.67 6.73 -5.37
CA PRO A 150 1.93 8.17 -5.50
C PRO A 150 2.96 8.69 -4.49
N MET A 151 3.36 7.86 -3.52
CA MET A 151 4.37 8.22 -2.52
C MET A 151 5.71 7.53 -2.80
N LEU A 152 5.70 6.20 -3.04
CA LEU A 152 6.92 5.41 -3.16
C LEU A 152 7.58 5.53 -4.53
N GLU A 153 6.82 5.31 -5.61
CA GLU A 153 7.38 5.28 -6.96
C GLU A 153 7.16 6.58 -7.75
N ASN A 154 6.29 7.46 -7.26
CA ASN A 154 5.96 8.74 -7.88
C ASN A 154 6.01 9.86 -6.83
N PRO A 155 7.18 10.14 -6.27
CA PRO A 155 7.32 10.91 -5.02
C PRO A 155 6.87 12.38 -5.12
N ASP A 156 6.77 12.94 -6.33
CA ASP A 156 6.24 14.29 -6.54
C ASP A 156 4.71 14.35 -6.59
N VAL A 157 4.04 13.19 -6.70
CA VAL A 157 2.58 13.14 -6.86
C VAL A 157 1.88 13.45 -5.55
N LEU A 158 2.24 12.78 -4.45
CA LEU A 158 1.57 12.98 -3.17
C LEU A 158 1.63 14.44 -2.67
N PRO A 159 2.79 15.14 -2.66
CA PRO A 159 2.85 16.55 -2.29
C PRO A 159 1.90 17.43 -3.10
N LYS A 160 1.84 17.22 -4.41
CA LYS A 160 0.94 17.93 -5.30
C LYS A 160 -0.54 17.68 -4.95
N LEU A 161 -0.95 16.41 -4.77
CA LEU A 161 -2.34 16.07 -4.47
C LEU A 161 -2.78 16.65 -3.11
N VAL A 162 -1.91 16.61 -2.09
CA VAL A 162 -2.18 17.18 -0.77
C VAL A 162 -2.32 18.70 -0.86
N ALA A 163 -1.39 19.38 -1.54
CA ALA A 163 -1.43 20.83 -1.69
C ALA A 163 -2.69 21.30 -2.46
N GLU A 164 -3.03 20.64 -3.57
CA GLU A 164 -4.18 20.99 -4.40
C GLU A 164 -5.52 20.68 -3.73
N SER A 165 -5.59 19.65 -2.87
CA SER A 165 -6.81 19.26 -2.18
C SER A 165 -7.02 19.98 -0.86
N GLY A 166 -5.98 20.60 -0.29
CA GLY A 166 -6.01 21.12 1.07
C GLY A 166 -6.21 20.07 2.15
N ALA A 167 -5.83 18.81 1.88
CA ALA A 167 -5.92 17.73 2.85
C ALA A 167 -5.00 17.98 4.05
N MET A 168 -5.47 17.60 5.24
CA MET A 168 -4.73 17.75 6.49
C MET A 168 -4.10 16.44 6.90
N SER A 169 -2.91 16.50 7.54
CA SER A 169 -2.31 15.33 8.15
C SER A 169 -3.18 14.81 9.29
N THR A 170 -3.40 13.50 9.27
CA THR A 170 -4.15 12.73 10.28
C THR A 170 -3.26 12.04 11.30
N ASP A 171 -1.93 12.23 11.19
CA ASP A 171 -0.99 11.73 12.19
C ASP A 171 -1.23 12.35 13.57
N LEU A 172 -1.29 11.49 14.59
CA LEU A 172 -1.62 11.91 15.96
C LEU A 172 -0.43 12.48 16.72
N ILE A 173 0.78 11.99 16.47
CA ILE A 173 1.97 12.31 17.27
C ILE A 173 2.94 13.20 16.49
N GLU A 174 3.42 12.71 15.36
CA GLU A 174 4.37 13.42 14.50
C GLU A 174 3.76 13.54 13.11
N LYS A 175 3.44 14.77 12.73
CA LYS A 175 2.87 15.06 11.41
C LYS A 175 4.01 15.12 10.39
N GLU A 176 4.20 14.04 9.65
CA GLU A 176 5.12 14.05 8.52
C GLU A 176 4.52 14.88 7.37
N SER A 177 5.29 15.84 6.85
CA SER A 177 4.89 16.53 5.63
C SER A 177 5.05 15.62 4.41
N PRO A 178 4.31 15.87 3.31
CA PRO A 178 4.49 15.10 2.08
C PRO A 178 5.93 15.18 1.54
N GLU A 179 6.62 16.28 1.78
CA GLU A 179 8.04 16.47 1.40
C GLU A 179 8.97 15.60 2.23
N GLN A 180 8.73 15.47 3.54
CA GLN A 180 9.49 14.56 4.41
C GLN A 180 9.28 13.09 4.00
N LEU A 181 8.05 12.70 3.67
CA LEU A 181 7.77 11.36 3.13
C LEU A 181 8.49 11.13 1.80
N ARG A 182 8.51 12.12 0.92
CA ARG A 182 9.25 12.07 -0.34
C ARG A 182 10.75 11.84 -0.11
N GLU A 183 11.36 12.56 0.83
CA GLU A 183 12.79 12.40 1.17
C GLU A 183 13.11 11.00 1.70
N LYS A 184 12.20 10.39 2.45
CA LYS A 184 12.37 9.02 2.97
C LYS A 184 12.24 7.93 1.90
N THR A 185 11.56 8.20 0.79
CA THR A 185 11.25 7.21 -0.25
C THR A 185 12.16 7.30 -1.47
N GLN A 186 13.08 8.24 -1.49
CA GLN A 186 14.11 8.40 -2.53
C GLN A 186 15.46 7.81 -2.10
#